data_07c21d1ea205ed9dc953547f4ef249c8
#
_entry.id   07c21d1ea205ed9dc953547f4ef249c8
#
_cell.length_a   1.000
_cell.length_b   1.000
_cell.length_c   1.000
_cell.angle_alpha   90.00
_cell.angle_beta   90.00
_cell.angle_gamma   90.00
#
_symmetry.space_group_name_H-M   'P 1'
#
loop_
_entity.id
_entity.type
_entity.pdbx_description
1 polymer ?
#
loop_
_entity_poly.entity_id
_entity_poly.type
_entity_poly.pdbx_seq_one_letter_code
_entity_poly.pdbx_strand_id
1 'polypeptide(L)'
;MLLLMEFTDVVRRRRMVRTYSSQPVDRAVLDRVLENALHAPSAGFSQGWAFLVLDEPDQVARFWRATAGDGLEEPDSWLRGMTTAPVVIVPLSHKDAYLDRYAEPDKGWTDRDEDRWPVPYWHLDTAMASLIMLLTVVDEGLGACFFGIPPHAIGSFREEFGVPEGYMPIGAITVGHRSADAGTRGSSARGRRPLTEVVHRGSWRAADSSGSG
;
A
#
# COMPACT_ATOMS: atom_id res chain seq x y z
N MET A 1 16.69 -22.83 5.30
CA MET A 1 15.26 -23.23 5.32
C MET A 1 14.54 -22.15 6.12
N LEU A 2 13.94 -21.18 5.45
CA LEU A 2 13.07 -20.19 6.10
C LEU A 2 11.89 -20.98 6.70
N LEU A 3 11.72 -20.87 8.02
CA LEU A 3 10.51 -21.35 8.67
C LEU A 3 9.36 -20.48 8.19
N LEU A 4 8.45 -21.02 7.39
CA LEU A 4 7.21 -20.35 7.00
C LEU A 4 6.48 -19.91 8.28
N MET A 5 6.11 -18.61 8.32
CA MET A 5 5.39 -18.07 9.46
C MET A 5 3.91 -18.43 9.34
N GLU A 6 3.28 -18.80 10.47
CA GLU A 6 1.84 -19.01 10.48
C GLU A 6 1.10 -17.71 10.13
N PHE A 7 0.08 -17.79 9.28
CA PHE A 7 -0.66 -16.61 8.76
C PHE A 7 -1.13 -15.66 9.88
N THR A 8 -1.62 -16.22 10.99
CA THR A 8 -2.05 -15.42 12.15
C THR A 8 -0.90 -14.61 12.74
N ASP A 9 0.31 -15.15 12.75
CA ASP A 9 1.49 -14.45 13.24
C ASP A 9 1.95 -13.35 12.28
N VAL A 10 1.89 -13.60 10.98
CA VAL A 10 2.14 -12.57 9.95
C VAL A 10 1.23 -11.37 10.18
N VAL A 11 -0.09 -11.60 10.29
CA VAL A 11 -1.08 -10.55 10.52
C VAL A 11 -0.81 -9.80 11.84
N ARG A 12 -0.48 -10.51 12.91
CA ARG A 12 -0.23 -9.91 14.23
C ARG A 12 1.09 -9.14 14.29
N ARG A 13 2.11 -9.60 13.60
CA ARG A 13 3.45 -8.98 13.56
C ARG A 13 3.51 -7.77 12.64
N ARG A 14 2.65 -7.69 11.61
CA ARG A 14 2.65 -6.58 10.68
C ARG A 14 2.59 -5.24 11.44
N ARG A 15 3.59 -4.40 11.17
CA ARG A 15 3.71 -3.02 11.67
C ARG A 15 4.10 -2.11 10.49
N MET A 16 3.77 -0.83 10.58
CA MET A 16 4.33 0.18 9.68
C MET A 16 5.72 0.56 10.18
N VAL A 17 6.75 0.03 9.50
CA VAL A 17 8.17 0.31 9.77
C VAL A 17 8.53 1.59 9.03
N ARG A 18 9.18 2.52 9.72
CA ARG A 18 9.51 3.86 9.19
C ARG A 18 10.99 4.22 9.31
N THR A 19 11.83 3.25 9.66
CA THR A 19 13.28 3.43 9.73
C THR A 19 13.93 2.10 9.38
N TYR A 20 14.85 2.12 8.44
CA TYR A 20 15.44 0.93 7.85
C TYR A 20 16.95 0.94 8.05
N SER A 21 17.57 -0.24 8.03
CA SER A 21 19.02 -0.38 7.93
C SER A 21 19.46 -0.24 6.47
N SER A 22 20.76 -0.04 6.28
CA SER A 22 21.36 0.03 4.93
C SER A 22 21.50 -1.33 4.24
N GLN A 23 21.02 -2.42 4.86
CA GLN A 23 21.07 -3.74 4.26
C GLN A 23 20.17 -3.79 3.03
N PRO A 24 20.68 -4.22 1.86
CA PRO A 24 19.86 -4.33 0.66
C PRO A 24 18.79 -5.41 0.80
N VAL A 25 17.70 -5.25 0.07
CA VAL A 25 16.66 -6.28 -0.07
C VAL A 25 17.06 -7.20 -1.23
N ASP A 26 17.04 -8.51 -0.99
CA ASP A 26 17.28 -9.50 -2.03
C ASP A 26 16.18 -9.40 -3.11
N ARG A 27 16.60 -9.33 -4.37
CA ARG A 27 15.67 -9.24 -5.50
C ARG A 27 14.70 -10.41 -5.57
N ALA A 28 15.13 -11.61 -5.25
CA ALA A 28 14.25 -12.77 -5.22
C ALA A 28 13.17 -12.66 -4.13
N VAL A 29 13.46 -11.98 -3.03
CA VAL A 29 12.44 -11.65 -2.01
C VAL A 29 11.46 -10.62 -2.56
N LEU A 30 11.95 -9.59 -3.22
CA LEU A 30 11.11 -8.56 -3.81
C LEU A 30 10.19 -9.13 -4.90
N ASP A 31 10.72 -10.02 -5.75
CA ASP A 31 9.94 -10.71 -6.78
C ASP A 31 8.80 -11.53 -6.15
N ARG A 32 9.05 -12.28 -5.06
CA ARG A 32 7.98 -12.99 -4.33
C ARG A 32 6.92 -12.06 -3.73
N VAL A 33 7.33 -10.89 -3.24
CA VAL A 33 6.38 -9.87 -2.74
C VAL A 33 5.43 -9.41 -3.85
N LEU A 34 5.98 -9.18 -5.04
CA LEU A 34 5.22 -8.75 -6.22
C LEU A 34 4.35 -9.88 -6.77
N GLU A 35 4.89 -11.10 -6.91
CA GLU A 35 4.14 -12.28 -7.36
C GLU A 35 2.94 -12.56 -6.45
N ASN A 36 3.12 -12.53 -5.13
CA ASN A 36 2.03 -12.74 -4.19
C ASN A 36 0.94 -11.64 -4.32
N ALA A 37 1.31 -10.41 -4.61
CA ALA A 37 0.36 -9.33 -4.82
C ALA A 37 -0.58 -9.58 -6.02
N LEU A 38 -0.11 -10.30 -7.06
CA LEU A 38 -0.93 -10.65 -8.23
C LEU A 38 -2.08 -11.61 -7.89
N HIS A 39 -2.04 -12.27 -6.73
CA HIS A 39 -3.13 -13.13 -6.24
C HIS A 39 -4.25 -12.34 -5.53
N ALA A 40 -4.18 -11.00 -5.50
CA ALA A 40 -5.28 -10.21 -4.98
C ALA A 40 -6.56 -10.43 -5.79
N PRO A 41 -7.74 -10.48 -5.16
CA PRO A 41 -8.99 -10.50 -5.89
C PRO A 41 -9.22 -9.17 -6.60
N SER A 42 -9.94 -9.21 -7.73
CA SER A 42 -10.40 -8.02 -8.41
C SER A 42 -11.80 -8.19 -8.99
N ALA A 43 -12.59 -7.11 -8.97
CA ALA A 43 -13.93 -7.14 -9.52
C ALA A 43 -13.92 -7.54 -10.99
N GLY A 44 -14.70 -8.57 -11.37
CA GLY A 44 -14.72 -9.12 -12.71
C GLY A 44 -13.39 -9.70 -13.20
N PHE A 45 -12.44 -9.92 -12.29
CA PHE A 45 -11.04 -10.30 -12.60
C PHE A 45 -10.35 -9.27 -13.50
N SER A 46 -10.66 -7.99 -13.31
CA SER A 46 -10.13 -6.89 -14.13
C SER A 46 -8.62 -6.66 -13.96
N GLN A 47 -8.06 -6.96 -12.77
CA GLN A 47 -6.62 -6.83 -12.47
C GLN A 47 -6.05 -5.46 -12.87
N GLY A 48 -6.84 -4.40 -12.65
CA GLY A 48 -6.50 -3.04 -13.06
C GLY A 48 -5.51 -2.37 -12.10
N TRP A 49 -4.35 -2.98 -11.93
CA TRP A 49 -3.23 -2.45 -11.16
C TRP A 49 -1.92 -2.55 -11.94
N ALA A 50 -0.98 -1.70 -11.58
CA ALA A 50 0.43 -1.79 -11.92
C ALA A 50 1.28 -1.43 -10.69
N PHE A 51 2.52 -1.87 -10.69
CA PHE A 51 3.45 -1.60 -9.60
C PHE A 51 4.73 -1.00 -10.17
N LEU A 52 5.01 0.27 -9.85
CA LEU A 52 6.30 0.87 -10.13
C LEU A 52 7.25 0.51 -8.99
N VAL A 53 8.31 -0.22 -9.30
CA VAL A 53 9.31 -0.68 -8.33
C VAL A 53 10.57 0.15 -8.50
N LEU A 54 11.04 0.73 -7.40
CA LEU A 54 12.23 1.56 -7.31
C LEU A 54 13.17 0.88 -6.30
N ASP A 55 14.12 0.11 -6.79
CA ASP A 55 15.02 -0.75 -6.00
C ASP A 55 16.51 -0.38 -6.16
N GLU A 56 16.77 0.70 -6.90
CA GLU A 56 18.10 1.28 -7.00
C GLU A 56 18.19 2.61 -6.22
N PRO A 57 19.32 2.92 -5.58
CA PRO A 57 19.45 4.12 -4.75
C PRO A 57 19.09 5.43 -5.45
N ASP A 58 19.45 5.59 -6.72
CA ASP A 58 19.13 6.78 -7.50
C ASP A 58 17.62 6.88 -7.74
N GLN A 59 16.96 5.78 -8.07
CA GLN A 59 15.51 5.75 -8.30
C GLN A 59 14.75 6.12 -7.01
N VAL A 60 15.15 5.58 -5.87
CA VAL A 60 14.58 5.92 -4.56
C VAL A 60 14.80 7.40 -4.22
N ALA A 61 16.00 7.93 -4.48
CA ALA A 61 16.29 9.34 -4.27
C ALA A 61 15.45 10.25 -5.18
N ARG A 62 15.24 9.88 -6.44
CA ARG A 62 14.36 10.58 -7.38
C ARG A 62 12.90 10.60 -6.88
N PHE A 63 12.40 9.47 -6.35
CA PHE A 63 11.07 9.40 -5.78
C PHE A 63 10.89 10.43 -4.65
N TRP A 64 11.84 10.48 -3.72
CA TRP A 64 11.74 11.43 -2.62
C TRP A 64 11.86 12.88 -3.08
N ARG A 65 12.71 13.19 -4.05
CA ARG A 65 12.78 14.54 -4.65
C ARG A 65 11.44 14.94 -5.29
N ALA A 66 10.83 14.04 -6.04
CA ALA A 66 9.56 14.32 -6.72
C ALA A 66 8.37 14.45 -5.74
N THR A 67 8.42 13.77 -4.58
CA THR A 67 7.25 13.67 -3.68
C THR A 67 7.38 14.46 -2.38
N ALA A 68 8.57 14.73 -1.89
CA ALA A 68 8.83 15.51 -0.68
C ALA A 68 9.33 16.93 -0.96
N GLY A 69 9.90 17.19 -2.16
CA GLY A 69 10.35 18.53 -2.57
C GLY A 69 11.24 19.18 -1.51
N ASP A 70 10.93 20.43 -1.17
CA ASP A 70 11.67 21.26 -0.19
C ASP A 70 11.72 20.62 1.22
N GLY A 71 10.80 19.68 1.52
CA GLY A 71 10.83 18.94 2.78
C GLY A 71 12.11 18.12 2.99
N LEU A 72 12.88 17.88 1.93
CA LEU A 72 14.19 17.21 2.03
C LEU A 72 15.31 18.11 2.56
N GLU A 73 15.17 19.42 2.53
CA GLU A 73 16.16 20.35 3.06
C GLU A 73 16.18 20.32 4.59
N GLU A 74 14.99 20.27 5.22
CA GLU A 74 14.82 20.16 6.67
C GLU A 74 13.85 19.01 7.01
N PRO A 75 14.22 17.74 6.78
CA PRO A 75 13.32 16.63 6.96
C PRO A 75 12.92 16.45 8.42
N ASP A 76 11.64 16.23 8.66
CA ASP A 76 11.15 15.84 9.97
C ASP A 76 11.58 14.41 10.33
N SER A 77 11.25 13.96 11.54
CA SER A 77 11.65 12.62 12.02
C SER A 77 11.04 11.48 11.19
N TRP A 78 9.85 11.71 10.60
CA TRP A 78 9.19 10.73 9.76
C TRP A 78 9.92 10.60 8.42
N LEU A 79 10.18 11.72 7.75
CA LEU A 79 10.84 11.74 6.45
C LEU A 79 12.29 11.23 6.54
N ARG A 80 13.04 11.65 7.58
CA ARG A 80 14.38 11.12 7.85
C ARG A 80 14.41 9.60 7.95
N GLY A 81 13.41 9.02 8.62
CA GLY A 81 13.32 7.58 8.74
C GLY A 81 12.90 6.90 7.43
N MET A 82 11.90 7.45 6.74
CA MET A 82 11.35 6.87 5.51
C MET A 82 12.36 6.86 4.37
N THR A 83 13.20 7.90 4.25
CA THR A 83 14.24 8.01 3.22
C THR A 83 15.39 7.00 3.38
N THR A 84 15.47 6.29 4.53
CA THR A 84 16.44 5.20 4.71
C THR A 84 16.01 3.88 4.04
N ALA A 85 14.79 3.79 3.52
CA ALA A 85 14.31 2.58 2.86
C ALA A 85 15.07 2.33 1.55
N PRO A 86 15.61 1.13 1.32
CA PRO A 86 16.30 0.79 0.08
C PRO A 86 15.36 0.55 -1.10
N VAL A 87 14.08 0.32 -0.85
CA VAL A 87 13.06 0.03 -1.89
C VAL A 87 11.81 0.86 -1.65
N VAL A 88 11.26 1.40 -2.75
CA VAL A 88 9.92 2.00 -2.80
C VAL A 88 9.11 1.31 -3.90
N ILE A 89 7.91 0.85 -3.58
CA ILE A 89 6.93 0.33 -4.53
C ILE A 89 5.76 1.31 -4.58
N VAL A 90 5.36 1.74 -5.76
CA VAL A 90 4.18 2.60 -5.94
C VAL A 90 3.08 1.80 -6.61
N PRO A 91 2.03 1.39 -5.86
CA PRO A 91 0.85 0.75 -6.43
C PRO A 91 0.03 1.79 -7.22
N LEU A 92 -0.27 1.46 -8.45
CA LEU A 92 -0.99 2.28 -9.41
C LEU A 92 -2.30 1.59 -9.77
N SER A 93 -3.43 2.26 -9.62
CA SER A 93 -4.74 1.75 -10.06
C SER A 93 -5.06 2.24 -11.46
N HIS A 94 -5.75 1.40 -12.25
CA HIS A 94 -6.14 1.70 -13.62
C HIS A 94 -7.64 1.49 -13.79
N LYS A 95 -8.40 2.60 -13.75
CA LYS A 95 -9.86 2.60 -13.85
C LYS A 95 -10.36 1.98 -15.14
N ASP A 96 -9.78 2.35 -16.28
CA ASP A 96 -10.23 1.90 -17.58
C ASP A 96 -10.23 0.38 -17.74
N ALA A 97 -9.32 -0.32 -17.08
CA ALA A 97 -9.32 -1.78 -17.07
C ALA A 97 -10.64 -2.37 -16.52
N TYR A 98 -11.30 -1.70 -15.58
CA TYR A 98 -12.60 -2.11 -15.05
C TYR A 98 -13.74 -1.72 -15.98
N LEU A 99 -13.71 -0.51 -16.53
CA LEU A 99 -14.74 -0.05 -17.47
C LEU A 99 -14.73 -0.92 -18.74
N ASP A 100 -13.55 -1.25 -19.26
CA ASP A 100 -13.39 -2.14 -20.43
C ASP A 100 -13.85 -3.56 -20.12
N ARG A 101 -13.42 -4.14 -19.00
CA ARG A 101 -13.83 -5.50 -18.59
C ARG A 101 -15.34 -5.62 -18.42
N TYR A 102 -15.98 -4.60 -17.88
CA TYR A 102 -17.44 -4.61 -17.69
C TYR A 102 -18.22 -4.22 -18.93
N ALA A 103 -17.57 -3.67 -19.95
CA ALA A 103 -18.17 -3.49 -21.29
C ALA A 103 -18.17 -4.78 -22.14
N GLU A 104 -17.45 -5.82 -21.72
CA GLU A 104 -17.44 -7.11 -22.43
C GLU A 104 -18.83 -7.77 -22.42
N PRO A 105 -19.10 -8.69 -23.39
CA PRO A 105 -20.43 -9.26 -23.62
C PRO A 105 -21.05 -9.97 -22.41
N ASP A 106 -20.24 -10.58 -21.54
CA ASP A 106 -20.72 -11.28 -20.33
C ASP A 106 -21.17 -10.33 -19.22
N LYS A 107 -20.75 -9.06 -19.26
CA LYS A 107 -21.14 -8.00 -18.30
C LYS A 107 -22.12 -7.00 -18.92
N GLY A 108 -21.91 -6.62 -20.17
CA GLY A 108 -22.83 -5.83 -20.97
C GLY A 108 -22.93 -4.34 -20.60
N TRP A 109 -22.01 -3.78 -19.81
CA TRP A 109 -22.01 -2.35 -19.47
C TRP A 109 -21.28 -1.53 -20.54
N THR A 110 -21.81 -1.55 -21.76
CA THR A 110 -21.16 -0.99 -22.95
C THR A 110 -21.03 0.54 -22.93
N ASP A 111 -21.78 1.21 -22.08
CA ASP A 111 -21.72 2.66 -21.86
C ASP A 111 -20.49 3.09 -21.06
N ARG A 112 -19.79 2.15 -20.39
CA ARG A 112 -18.62 2.43 -19.53
C ARG A 112 -18.92 3.46 -18.45
N ASP A 113 -20.17 3.54 -17.98
CA ASP A 113 -20.60 4.52 -17.01
C ASP A 113 -20.01 4.25 -15.62
N GLU A 114 -19.27 5.23 -15.10
CA GLU A 114 -18.65 5.16 -13.77
C GLU A 114 -19.67 5.18 -12.64
N ASP A 115 -20.83 5.80 -12.84
CA ASP A 115 -21.89 5.92 -11.82
C ASP A 115 -22.52 4.56 -11.46
N ARG A 116 -22.25 3.52 -12.26
CA ARG A 116 -22.61 2.13 -11.91
C ARG A 116 -21.79 1.55 -10.75
N TRP A 117 -20.67 2.18 -10.43
CA TRP A 117 -19.78 1.73 -9.39
C TRP A 117 -20.06 2.49 -8.09
N PRO A 118 -20.62 1.85 -7.05
CA PRO A 118 -20.96 2.53 -5.79
C PRO A 118 -19.71 3.03 -5.04
N VAL A 119 -18.56 2.44 -5.36
CA VAL A 119 -17.22 2.81 -4.86
C VAL A 119 -16.19 2.51 -5.95
N PRO A 120 -15.03 3.19 -5.97
CA PRO A 120 -13.98 2.97 -6.98
C PRO A 120 -13.22 1.66 -6.74
N TYR A 121 -13.74 0.54 -7.25
CA TYR A 121 -13.15 -0.80 -7.04
C TYR A 121 -11.72 -0.90 -7.54
N TRP A 122 -11.32 -0.16 -8.57
CA TRP A 122 -9.93 -0.09 -9.02
C TRP A 122 -8.93 0.35 -7.93
N HIS A 123 -9.36 1.24 -7.00
CA HIS A 123 -8.53 1.60 -5.85
C HIS A 123 -8.58 0.53 -4.76
N LEU A 124 -9.75 -0.05 -4.50
CA LEU A 124 -9.93 -1.07 -3.47
C LEU A 124 -9.12 -2.32 -3.78
N ASP A 125 -9.18 -2.80 -5.02
CA ASP A 125 -8.50 -4.02 -5.44
C ASP A 125 -6.97 -3.81 -5.45
N THR A 126 -6.50 -2.64 -5.90
CA THR A 126 -5.09 -2.25 -5.80
C THR A 126 -4.64 -2.16 -4.34
N ALA A 127 -5.52 -1.70 -3.42
CA ALA A 127 -5.21 -1.69 -1.99
C ALA A 127 -5.18 -3.11 -1.40
N MET A 128 -6.01 -4.05 -1.88
CA MET A 128 -5.92 -5.47 -1.49
C MET A 128 -4.59 -6.09 -1.95
N ALA A 129 -4.14 -5.81 -3.16
CA ALA A 129 -2.82 -6.22 -3.63
C ALA A 129 -1.70 -5.62 -2.76
N SER A 130 -1.81 -4.35 -2.41
CA SER A 130 -0.87 -3.67 -1.50
C SER A 130 -0.84 -4.30 -0.10
N LEU A 131 -1.99 -4.74 0.42
CA LEU A 131 -2.04 -5.44 1.70
C LEU A 131 -1.32 -6.79 1.64
N ILE A 132 -1.48 -7.55 0.54
CA ILE A 132 -0.76 -8.81 0.34
C ILE A 132 0.76 -8.56 0.32
N MET A 133 1.24 -7.50 -0.35
CA MET A 133 2.66 -7.11 -0.29
C MET A 133 3.11 -6.88 1.16
N LEU A 134 2.35 -6.10 1.94
CA LEU A 134 2.69 -5.81 3.33
C LEU A 134 2.75 -7.06 4.21
N LEU A 135 1.91 -8.06 3.96
CA LEU A 135 1.92 -9.34 4.68
C LEU A 135 3.10 -10.21 4.24
N THR A 136 3.35 -10.30 2.94
CA THR A 136 4.51 -11.04 2.40
C THR A 136 5.83 -10.48 2.92
N VAL A 137 5.99 -9.15 2.96
CA VAL A 137 7.18 -8.49 3.52
C VAL A 137 7.43 -8.92 4.97
N VAL A 138 6.37 -9.09 5.78
CA VAL A 138 6.49 -9.58 7.16
C VAL A 138 6.88 -11.05 7.19
N ASP A 139 6.31 -11.89 6.34
CA ASP A 139 6.66 -13.31 6.23
C ASP A 139 8.11 -13.51 5.82
N GLU A 140 8.64 -12.64 4.96
CA GLU A 140 10.05 -12.60 4.54
C GLU A 140 10.98 -11.96 5.61
N GLY A 141 10.47 -11.62 6.80
CA GLY A 141 11.26 -11.05 7.89
C GLY A 141 11.67 -9.59 7.69
N LEU A 142 11.08 -8.90 6.72
CA LEU A 142 11.32 -7.51 6.40
C LEU A 142 10.30 -6.57 7.08
N GLY A 143 10.51 -5.27 6.91
CA GLY A 143 9.61 -4.21 7.32
C GLY A 143 9.10 -3.40 6.13
N ALA A 144 7.86 -2.91 6.24
CA ALA A 144 7.27 -2.02 5.24
C ALA A 144 6.41 -0.92 5.87
N CYS A 145 6.20 0.16 5.12
CA CYS A 145 5.24 1.20 5.45
C CYS A 145 4.47 1.62 4.20
N PHE A 146 3.14 1.48 4.23
CA PHE A 146 2.26 2.11 3.24
C PHE A 146 1.94 3.54 3.69
N PHE A 147 2.05 4.50 2.77
CA PHE A 147 1.80 5.92 3.03
C PHE A 147 1.25 6.62 1.79
N GLY A 148 0.58 7.78 1.97
CA GLY A 148 0.04 8.56 0.86
C GLY A 148 1.11 9.44 0.20
N ILE A 149 1.02 9.60 -1.12
CA ILE A 149 1.72 10.66 -1.86
C ILE A 149 0.86 11.93 -1.75
N PRO A 150 1.42 13.09 -1.37
CA PRO A 150 0.64 14.32 -1.28
C PRO A 150 0.01 14.68 -2.63
N PRO A 151 -1.25 15.15 -2.67
CA PRO A 151 -1.94 15.45 -3.93
C PRO A 151 -1.16 16.40 -4.85
N HIS A 152 -0.51 17.41 -4.30
CA HIS A 152 0.30 18.38 -5.07
C HIS A 152 1.56 17.77 -5.70
N ALA A 153 2.04 16.64 -5.18
CA ALA A 153 3.24 15.96 -5.68
C ALA A 153 2.93 14.87 -6.73
N ILE A 154 1.66 14.53 -6.98
CA ILE A 154 1.29 13.50 -7.96
C ILE A 154 1.74 13.87 -9.37
N GLY A 155 1.64 15.16 -9.75
CA GLY A 155 2.08 15.65 -11.04
C GLY A 155 3.59 15.46 -11.25
N SER A 156 4.39 15.95 -10.31
CA SER A 156 5.85 15.80 -10.34
C SER A 156 6.30 14.34 -10.32
N PHE A 157 5.62 13.48 -9.53
CA PHE A 157 5.88 12.04 -9.53
C PHE A 157 5.61 11.41 -10.90
N ARG A 158 4.49 11.76 -11.55
CA ARG A 158 4.16 11.23 -12.89
C ARG A 158 5.17 11.66 -13.94
N GLU A 159 5.55 12.92 -13.93
CA GLU A 159 6.55 13.47 -14.86
C GLU A 159 7.90 12.78 -14.68
N GLU A 160 8.36 12.66 -13.43
CA GLU A 160 9.65 12.05 -13.10
C GLU A 160 9.77 10.58 -13.55
N PHE A 161 8.69 9.81 -13.47
CA PHE A 161 8.70 8.37 -13.76
C PHE A 161 7.94 7.97 -15.01
N GLY A 162 7.45 8.92 -15.78
CA GLY A 162 6.70 8.65 -17.02
C GLY A 162 5.40 7.88 -16.80
N VAL A 163 4.71 8.08 -15.65
CA VAL A 163 3.49 7.35 -15.32
C VAL A 163 2.33 7.89 -16.16
N PRO A 164 1.66 7.05 -17.00
CA PRO A 164 0.56 7.49 -17.83
C PRO A 164 -0.62 8.05 -17.03
N GLU A 165 -1.39 8.97 -17.63
CA GLU A 165 -2.51 9.65 -16.97
C GLU A 165 -3.58 8.67 -16.48
N GLY A 166 -3.84 7.58 -17.19
CA GLY A 166 -4.82 6.54 -16.83
C GLY A 166 -4.46 5.76 -15.56
N TYR A 167 -3.21 5.88 -15.05
CA TYR A 167 -2.77 5.22 -13.83
C TYR A 167 -2.71 6.20 -12.67
N MET A 168 -3.37 5.87 -11.56
CA MET A 168 -3.41 6.71 -10.36
C MET A 168 -2.64 6.03 -9.21
N PRO A 169 -1.61 6.68 -8.65
CA PRO A 169 -0.96 6.15 -7.45
C PRO A 169 -1.93 6.23 -6.26
N ILE A 170 -2.15 5.09 -5.61
CA ILE A 170 -2.99 5.03 -4.40
C ILE A 170 -2.19 5.26 -3.10
N GLY A 171 -0.90 5.37 -3.21
CA GLY A 171 0.08 5.55 -2.16
C GLY A 171 1.43 5.00 -2.59
N ALA A 172 2.34 4.85 -1.63
CA ALA A 172 3.63 4.20 -1.82
C ALA A 172 3.95 3.27 -0.65
N ILE A 173 4.79 2.25 -0.90
CA ILE A 173 5.22 1.26 0.08
C ILE A 173 6.75 1.31 0.14
N THR A 174 7.31 1.69 1.29
CA THR A 174 8.74 1.47 1.56
C THR A 174 8.95 0.05 2.05
N VAL A 175 10.04 -0.60 1.61
CA VAL A 175 10.43 -1.95 2.01
C VAL A 175 11.92 -1.97 2.38
N GLY A 176 12.28 -2.71 3.42
CA GLY A 176 13.67 -2.88 3.85
C GLY A 176 13.80 -3.64 5.16
N HIS A 177 15.02 -3.88 5.58
CA HIS A 177 15.31 -4.44 6.90
C HIS A 177 15.06 -3.38 7.98
N ARG A 178 14.30 -3.74 9.02
CA ARG A 178 14.04 -2.83 10.12
C ARG A 178 15.32 -2.44 10.83
N SER A 179 15.55 -1.13 11.05
CA SER A 179 16.64 -0.67 11.88
C SER A 179 16.45 -1.12 13.35
N ALA A 180 17.57 -1.42 14.03
CA ALA A 180 17.55 -1.73 15.47
C ALA A 180 17.02 -0.53 16.30
N ASP A 181 17.29 0.69 15.84
CA ASP A 181 16.83 1.93 16.48
C ASP A 181 15.41 2.34 16.09
N ALA A 182 14.73 1.52 15.26
CA ALA A 182 13.35 1.79 14.87
C ALA A 182 12.44 1.76 16.09
N GLY A 183 12.09 2.94 16.60
CA GLY A 183 11.22 3.12 17.75
C GLY A 183 9.88 2.40 17.58
N THR A 184 9.28 2.00 18.68
CA THR A 184 7.95 1.37 18.73
C THR A 184 6.80 2.39 18.71
N ARG A 185 7.11 3.68 18.75
CA ARG A 185 6.14 4.78 18.84
C ARG A 185 5.50 5.05 17.47
N GLY A 186 4.21 5.14 17.46
CA GLY A 186 3.39 5.50 16.30
C GLY A 186 1.92 5.53 16.69
N SER A 187 1.04 5.78 15.72
CA SER A 187 -0.42 5.79 15.91
C SER A 187 -1.01 4.49 16.51
N SER A 188 -0.23 3.39 16.51
CA SER A 188 -0.59 2.13 17.18
C SER A 188 -0.74 2.26 18.70
N ALA A 189 -0.22 3.32 19.33
CA ALA A 189 -0.44 3.64 20.74
C ALA A 189 -1.92 3.90 21.08
N ARG A 190 -2.75 4.24 20.08
CA ARG A 190 -4.20 4.39 20.24
C ARG A 190 -4.94 3.09 20.54
N GLY A 191 -4.29 1.94 20.33
CA GLY A 191 -4.95 0.65 20.44
C GLY A 191 -5.86 0.34 19.24
N ARG A 192 -6.41 -0.88 19.22
CA ARG A 192 -7.47 -1.28 18.28
C ARG A 192 -8.82 -1.09 18.92
N ARG A 193 -9.80 -0.69 18.12
CA ARG A 193 -11.19 -0.66 18.58
C ARG A 193 -11.62 -2.08 18.98
N PRO A 194 -12.42 -2.22 20.05
CA PRO A 194 -13.00 -3.49 20.46
C PRO A 194 -13.84 -4.10 19.34
N LEU A 195 -13.89 -5.44 19.27
CA LEU A 195 -14.67 -6.16 18.27
C LEU A 195 -16.16 -5.77 18.33
N THR A 196 -16.67 -5.51 19.52
CA THR A 196 -18.07 -5.13 19.78
C THR A 196 -18.48 -3.79 19.19
N GLU A 197 -17.52 -2.91 18.93
CA GLU A 197 -17.77 -1.60 18.30
C GLU A 197 -17.80 -1.65 16.77
N VAL A 198 -17.18 -2.66 16.18
CA VAL A 198 -16.97 -2.73 14.71
C VAL A 198 -17.67 -3.91 14.06
N VAL A 199 -18.23 -4.85 14.86
CA VAL A 199 -18.93 -6.02 14.36
C VAL A 199 -20.39 -5.96 14.78
N HIS A 200 -21.28 -5.89 13.81
CA HIS A 200 -22.72 -5.92 13.96
C HIS A 200 -23.26 -7.24 13.39
N ARG A 201 -23.98 -8.02 14.20
CA ARG A 201 -24.51 -9.33 13.80
C ARG A 201 -26.01 -9.24 13.52
N GLY A 202 -26.42 -9.62 12.32
CA GLY A 202 -27.82 -9.64 11.87
C GLY A 202 -28.37 -8.27 11.45
N SER A 203 -28.08 -7.21 12.20
CA SER A 203 -28.51 -5.85 11.90
C SER A 203 -27.49 -4.85 12.44
N TRP A 204 -27.46 -3.64 11.87
CA TRP A 204 -26.66 -2.55 12.41
C TRP A 204 -27.22 -2.15 13.79
N ARG A 205 -26.35 -2.07 14.79
CA ARG A 205 -26.71 -1.55 16.13
C ARG A 205 -25.85 -0.33 16.39
N ALA A 206 -26.48 0.74 16.89
CA ALA A 206 -25.72 1.86 17.43
C ALA A 206 -24.89 1.36 18.62
N ALA A 207 -23.67 1.86 18.79
CA ALA A 207 -22.91 1.61 20.01
C ALA A 207 -23.73 2.21 21.17
N ASP A 208 -24.02 1.40 22.20
CA ASP A 208 -24.70 1.90 23.40
C ASP A 208 -23.88 3.04 23.99
N SER A 209 -24.46 4.24 24.00
CA SER A 209 -23.88 5.45 24.61
C SER A 209 -23.95 5.43 26.15
N SER A 210 -24.16 4.25 26.76
CA SER A 210 -24.25 4.04 28.19
C SER A 210 -22.93 3.55 28.77
N GLY A 211 -22.02 4.50 29.07
CA GLY A 211 -20.73 4.18 29.69
C GLY A 211 -19.97 5.42 30.15
N SER A 212 -20.67 6.41 30.72
CA SER A 212 -20.04 7.47 31.50
C SER A 212 -20.88 7.63 32.77
N GLY A 213 -20.51 6.88 33.77
CA GLY A 213 -20.90 7.03 35.14
C GLY A 213 -19.67 6.86 36.02
#